data_0d9856f6d50c1af0aa9419bbb10fa189
#
_entry.id   0d9856f6d50c1af0aa9419bbb10fa189
#
_cell.length_a   1.000
_cell.length_b   1.000
_cell.length_c   1.000
_cell.angle_alpha   90.00
_cell.angle_beta   90.00
_cell.angle_gamma   90.00
#
_symmetry.space_group_name_H-M   'P 1'
#
loop_
_entity.id
_entity.type
_entity.pdbx_description
1 polymer ?
#
loop_
_entity_poly.entity_id
_entity_poly.type
_entity_poly.pdbx_seq_one_letter_code
_entity_poly.pdbx_strand_id
1 'polypeptide(L)'
;FNEITKAAIQEAFEAPGDLDDGLIDAQKTRRILDRIVGYDLSSLLWQKIGSYGKLSAGRVQSVAVRLVVDREKEIKSFSPKEYWELEVAIKHEEREVIFKLNTKKSNLDLKNEEEATKLEELLLSSELEITANEKSKRKIPVKPPFITSTLQQTASSMLGYSLSKTMKLAQDLYTGGYISYMRTDSPNLSVLAQNNCKQYLLDKYGETYSTPRNFSSKASNSQEAHEAIRPTDVTFTHNELSLSADHKKLYKLIWDRFVASQMPQPEINVNSIKAKVGDNILETSLSSISFDGFYKVMPPGKNSGYVDYDLESLK
;
A
#
# COMPACT_ATOMS: atom_id res chain seq x y z
N PHE A 1 21.83 15.03 6.91
CA PHE A 1 21.26 15.09 5.56
C PHE A 1 20.58 13.76 5.22
N ASN A 2 19.49 13.83 4.43
CA ASN A 2 18.65 12.66 4.12
C ASN A 2 18.95 12.05 2.73
N GLU A 3 19.90 12.63 1.99
CA GLU A 3 20.30 12.17 0.66
C GLU A 3 21.78 12.43 0.43
N ILE A 4 22.40 11.60 -0.44
CA ILE A 4 23.81 11.73 -0.79
C ILE A 4 23.92 12.50 -2.11
N THR A 5 23.67 13.81 -2.03
CA THR A 5 23.84 14.73 -3.15
C THR A 5 24.86 15.80 -2.80
N LYS A 6 25.49 16.39 -3.81
CA LYS A 6 26.49 17.45 -3.59
C LYS A 6 25.87 18.64 -2.83
N ALA A 7 24.66 19.04 -3.18
CA ALA A 7 23.95 20.14 -2.56
C ALA A 7 23.65 19.88 -1.07
N ALA A 8 23.07 18.71 -0.74
CA ALA A 8 22.75 18.35 0.64
C ALA A 8 23.98 18.23 1.52
N ILE A 9 25.09 17.73 0.97
CA ILE A 9 26.36 17.64 1.71
C ILE A 9 26.95 19.04 1.95
N GLN A 10 26.93 19.92 0.97
CA GLN A 10 27.44 21.29 1.12
C GLN A 10 26.62 22.06 2.17
N GLU A 11 25.28 22.01 2.08
CA GLU A 11 24.39 22.65 3.06
C GLU A 11 24.64 22.15 4.49
N ALA A 12 24.87 20.84 4.68
CA ALA A 12 25.15 20.27 5.99
C ALA A 12 26.49 20.77 6.58
N PHE A 13 27.47 21.06 5.73
CA PHE A 13 28.74 21.68 6.17
C PHE A 13 28.63 23.18 6.47
N GLU A 14 27.73 23.89 5.80
CA GLU A 14 27.48 25.31 6.00
C GLU A 14 26.70 25.60 7.31
N ALA A 15 25.88 24.65 7.74
CA ALA A 15 25.06 24.75 8.95
C ALA A 15 25.26 23.53 9.88
N PRO A 16 26.46 23.34 10.46
CA PRO A 16 26.70 22.25 11.39
C PRO A 16 25.90 22.47 12.68
N GLY A 17 25.21 21.41 13.13
CA GLY A 17 24.57 21.41 14.45
C GLY A 17 25.51 21.00 15.58
N ASP A 18 25.10 21.26 16.82
CA ASP A 18 25.76 20.73 18.00
C ASP A 18 25.47 19.26 18.25
N LEU A 19 26.28 18.60 19.07
CA LEU A 19 26.05 17.23 19.48
C LEU A 19 24.82 17.14 20.38
N ASP A 20 23.93 16.21 20.06
CA ASP A 20 22.76 15.90 20.90
C ASP A 20 23.14 14.85 21.96
N ASP A 21 23.45 15.33 23.17
CA ASP A 21 23.83 14.48 24.31
C ASP A 21 22.71 13.49 24.69
N GLY A 22 21.44 13.90 24.52
CA GLY A 22 20.28 13.02 24.76
C GLY A 22 20.23 11.84 23.82
N LEU A 23 20.49 12.06 22.53
CA LEU A 23 20.60 10.98 21.54
C LEU A 23 21.81 10.07 21.80
N ILE A 24 22.93 10.65 22.20
CA ILE A 24 24.14 9.89 22.54
C ILE A 24 23.86 8.96 23.73
N ASP A 25 23.25 9.47 24.79
CA ASP A 25 22.95 8.69 26.00
C ASP A 25 21.84 7.66 25.74
N ALA A 26 20.84 7.97 24.93
CA ALA A 26 19.84 7.01 24.48
C ALA A 26 20.49 5.85 23.72
N GLN A 27 21.44 6.13 22.83
CA GLN A 27 22.18 5.11 22.08
C GLN A 27 23.04 4.23 22.99
N LYS A 28 23.77 4.83 23.96
CA LYS A 28 24.56 4.09 24.96
C LYS A 28 23.67 3.19 25.81
N THR A 29 22.58 3.72 26.33
CA THR A 29 21.60 2.99 27.15
C THR A 29 21.01 1.82 26.37
N ARG A 30 20.63 2.03 25.13
CA ARG A 30 20.13 0.99 24.23
C ARG A 30 21.15 -0.15 24.08
N ARG A 31 22.42 0.21 23.85
CA ARG A 31 23.48 -0.80 23.67
C ARG A 31 23.74 -1.62 24.94
N ILE A 32 23.72 -0.98 26.10
CA ILE A 32 23.89 -1.64 27.41
C ILE A 32 22.70 -2.60 27.65
N LEU A 33 21.46 -2.14 27.47
CA LEU A 33 20.27 -2.94 27.61
C LEU A 33 20.27 -4.16 26.67
N ASP A 34 20.59 -3.99 25.40
CA ASP A 34 20.67 -5.08 24.44
C ASP A 34 21.71 -6.12 24.84
N ARG A 35 22.81 -5.69 25.44
CA ARG A 35 23.84 -6.60 25.94
C ARG A 35 23.35 -7.39 27.16
N ILE A 36 22.86 -6.71 28.20
CA ILE A 36 22.39 -7.37 29.43
C ILE A 36 21.25 -8.35 29.11
N VAL A 37 20.19 -7.86 28.49
CA VAL A 37 19.02 -8.69 28.17
C VAL A 37 19.41 -9.84 27.22
N GLY A 38 20.20 -9.55 26.19
CA GLY A 38 20.58 -10.54 25.19
C GLY A 38 21.42 -11.68 25.77
N TYR A 39 22.44 -11.37 26.58
CA TYR A 39 23.32 -12.39 27.15
C TYR A 39 22.64 -13.19 28.27
N ASP A 40 21.99 -12.53 29.21
CA ASP A 40 21.40 -13.21 30.37
C ASP A 40 20.23 -14.11 29.94
N LEU A 41 19.32 -13.61 29.12
CA LEU A 41 18.19 -14.39 28.65
C LEU A 41 18.58 -15.46 27.63
N SER A 42 19.56 -15.24 26.77
CA SER A 42 20.02 -16.27 25.84
C SER A 42 20.67 -17.43 26.59
N SER A 43 21.48 -17.14 27.61
CA SER A 43 22.09 -18.16 28.47
C SER A 43 21.04 -19.01 29.24
N LEU A 44 19.99 -18.34 29.72
CA LEU A 44 18.87 -19.01 30.37
C LEU A 44 18.09 -19.91 29.39
N LEU A 45 17.86 -19.45 28.15
CA LEU A 45 17.22 -20.27 27.12
C LEU A 45 18.03 -21.54 26.81
N TRP A 46 19.35 -21.43 26.71
CA TRP A 46 20.21 -22.59 26.45
C TRP A 46 20.13 -23.62 27.59
N GLN A 47 20.12 -23.17 28.84
CA GLN A 47 20.01 -24.03 30.01
C GLN A 47 18.64 -24.73 30.08
N LYS A 48 17.56 -24.02 29.77
CA LYS A 48 16.20 -24.53 29.94
C LYS A 48 15.69 -25.36 28.76
N ILE A 49 16.12 -25.02 27.52
CA ILE A 49 15.63 -25.66 26.28
C ILE A 49 16.67 -26.65 25.71
N GLY A 50 17.90 -26.61 26.15
CA GLY A 50 18.95 -27.57 25.76
C GLY A 50 19.55 -27.37 24.38
N SER A 51 19.37 -26.20 23.76
CA SER A 51 19.89 -25.87 22.42
C SER A 51 21.02 -24.85 22.50
N TYR A 52 22.19 -25.30 22.91
CA TYR A 52 23.35 -24.41 23.06
C TYR A 52 23.73 -23.68 21.77
N GLY A 53 23.83 -22.35 21.85
CA GLY A 53 24.32 -21.50 20.79
C GLY A 53 23.36 -21.27 19.61
N LYS A 54 22.19 -21.91 19.58
CA LYS A 54 21.21 -21.79 18.47
C LYS A 54 20.04 -20.89 18.78
N LEU A 55 19.80 -20.58 20.06
CA LEU A 55 18.69 -19.71 20.50
C LEU A 55 19.25 -18.40 21.01
N SER A 56 18.55 -17.31 20.71
CA SER A 56 18.86 -15.99 21.24
C SER A 56 17.61 -15.25 21.66
N ALA A 57 17.71 -14.48 22.75
CA ALA A 57 16.72 -13.51 23.17
C ALA A 57 17.20 -12.10 22.90
N GLY A 58 16.26 -11.19 22.68
CA GLY A 58 16.57 -9.78 22.45
C GLY A 58 15.29 -8.98 22.17
N ARG A 59 15.39 -7.67 22.18
CA ARG A 59 14.24 -6.77 22.03
C ARG A 59 13.44 -7.02 20.76
N VAL A 60 14.12 -7.34 19.65
CA VAL A 60 13.48 -7.56 18.35
C VAL A 60 12.99 -9.01 18.23
N GLN A 61 13.88 -9.99 18.49
CA GLN A 61 13.56 -11.40 18.32
C GLN A 61 12.40 -11.85 19.22
N SER A 62 12.43 -11.44 20.49
CA SER A 62 11.41 -11.86 21.46
C SER A 62 10.02 -11.31 21.10
N VAL A 63 9.95 -10.06 20.65
CA VAL A 63 8.70 -9.46 20.17
C VAL A 63 8.22 -10.15 18.89
N ALA A 64 9.12 -10.42 17.94
CA ALA A 64 8.76 -11.10 16.70
C ALA A 64 8.20 -12.50 16.96
N VAL A 65 8.86 -13.27 17.82
CA VAL A 65 8.37 -14.61 18.25
C VAL A 65 7.00 -14.50 18.92
N ARG A 66 6.81 -13.52 19.79
CA ARG A 66 5.52 -13.28 20.46
C ARG A 66 4.40 -13.06 19.44
N LEU A 67 4.61 -12.18 18.46
CA LEU A 67 3.63 -11.91 17.41
C LEU A 67 3.27 -13.15 16.59
N VAL A 68 4.29 -13.97 16.25
CA VAL A 68 4.08 -15.22 15.52
C VAL A 68 3.29 -16.23 16.37
N VAL A 69 3.64 -16.37 17.65
CA VAL A 69 2.93 -17.28 18.57
C VAL A 69 1.48 -16.86 18.78
N ASP A 70 1.22 -15.57 18.94
CA ASP A 70 -0.15 -15.07 19.14
C ASP A 70 -0.98 -15.29 17.86
N ARG A 71 -0.41 -15.07 16.67
CA ARG A 71 -1.05 -15.41 15.39
C ARG A 71 -1.32 -16.90 15.24
N GLU A 72 -0.37 -17.75 15.62
CA GLU A 72 -0.53 -19.22 15.56
C GLU A 72 -1.64 -19.71 16.50
N LYS A 73 -1.81 -19.07 17.67
CA LYS A 73 -2.94 -19.36 18.56
C LYS A 73 -4.28 -18.99 17.90
N GLU A 74 -4.36 -17.85 17.25
CA GLU A 74 -5.55 -17.43 16.50
C GLU A 74 -5.88 -18.44 15.39
N ILE A 75 -4.87 -18.87 14.61
CA ILE A 75 -5.03 -19.87 13.55
C ILE A 75 -5.55 -21.20 14.13
N LYS A 76 -4.96 -21.67 15.23
CA LYS A 76 -5.38 -22.93 15.88
C LYS A 76 -6.77 -22.87 16.49
N SER A 77 -7.21 -21.71 16.94
CA SER A 77 -8.55 -21.52 17.49
C SER A 77 -9.61 -21.22 16.43
N PHE A 78 -9.19 -20.96 15.19
CA PHE A 78 -10.10 -20.65 14.09
C PHE A 78 -10.88 -21.90 13.69
N SER A 79 -12.21 -21.79 13.69
CA SER A 79 -13.11 -22.82 13.17
C SER A 79 -13.62 -22.36 11.79
N PRO A 80 -13.23 -23.04 10.71
CA PRO A 80 -13.73 -22.71 9.37
C PRO A 80 -15.24 -22.86 9.30
N LYS A 81 -15.90 -21.91 8.66
CA LYS A 81 -17.32 -21.98 8.34
C LYS A 81 -17.48 -21.96 6.83
N GLU A 82 -18.22 -22.90 6.31
CA GLU A 82 -18.61 -22.92 4.91
C GLU A 82 -19.61 -21.78 4.65
N TYR A 83 -19.47 -21.11 3.52
CA TYR A 83 -20.42 -20.14 3.01
C TYR A 83 -20.41 -20.17 1.48
N TRP A 84 -21.51 -19.76 0.89
CA TRP A 84 -21.69 -19.74 -0.55
C TRP A 84 -21.98 -18.32 -1.02
N GLU A 85 -21.35 -17.93 -2.12
CA GLU A 85 -21.62 -16.67 -2.83
C GLU A 85 -22.22 -17.00 -4.18
N LEU A 86 -23.31 -16.31 -4.52
CA LEU A 86 -24.00 -16.48 -5.81
C LEU A 86 -23.82 -15.20 -6.63
N GLU A 87 -23.38 -15.39 -7.86
CA GLU A 87 -23.24 -14.34 -8.86
C GLU A 87 -24.13 -14.67 -10.06
N VAL A 88 -24.85 -13.68 -10.55
CA VAL A 88 -25.70 -13.79 -11.73
C VAL A 88 -25.11 -12.94 -12.85
N ALA A 89 -24.73 -13.57 -13.94
CA ALA A 89 -24.22 -12.92 -15.12
C ALA A 89 -25.38 -12.58 -16.08
N ILE A 90 -25.56 -11.32 -16.39
CA ILE A 90 -26.62 -10.82 -17.29
C ILE A 90 -25.96 -10.23 -18.52
N LYS A 91 -26.40 -10.68 -19.68
CA LYS A 91 -26.02 -10.07 -20.95
C LYS A 91 -26.86 -8.83 -21.20
N HIS A 92 -26.19 -7.70 -21.30
CA HIS A 92 -26.79 -6.44 -21.77
C HIS A 92 -26.02 -5.98 -23.00
N GLU A 93 -26.69 -5.97 -24.14
CA GLU A 93 -26.06 -5.78 -25.45
C GLU A 93 -24.95 -6.84 -25.72
N GLU A 94 -23.72 -6.43 -26.00
CA GLU A 94 -22.56 -7.32 -26.20
C GLU A 94 -21.73 -7.56 -24.92
N ARG A 95 -22.26 -7.18 -23.76
CA ARG A 95 -21.50 -7.15 -22.49
C ARG A 95 -22.16 -8.00 -21.42
N GLU A 96 -21.35 -8.52 -20.55
CA GLU A 96 -21.76 -9.27 -19.38
C GLU A 96 -21.64 -8.41 -18.14
N VAL A 97 -22.74 -8.27 -17.39
CA VAL A 97 -22.80 -7.54 -16.12
C VAL A 97 -23.05 -8.56 -15.01
N ILE A 98 -22.12 -8.64 -14.07
CA ILE A 98 -22.20 -9.59 -12.96
C ILE A 98 -22.88 -8.91 -11.76
N PHE A 99 -23.98 -9.49 -11.32
CA PHE A 99 -24.67 -9.12 -10.10
C PHE A 99 -24.33 -10.11 -8.99
N LYS A 100 -24.05 -9.61 -7.80
CA LYS A 100 -23.80 -10.41 -6.60
C LYS A 100 -25.03 -10.45 -5.74
N LEU A 101 -25.39 -11.63 -5.25
CA LEU A 101 -26.44 -11.76 -4.26
C LEU A 101 -26.01 -11.13 -2.94
N ASN A 102 -26.83 -10.21 -2.41
CA ASN A 102 -26.62 -9.66 -1.09
C ASN A 102 -27.36 -10.51 -0.03
N THR A 103 -26.68 -11.50 0.50
CA THR A 103 -27.25 -12.45 1.47
C THR A 103 -27.76 -11.77 2.74
N LYS A 104 -27.10 -10.70 3.19
CA LYS A 104 -27.54 -9.95 4.38
C LYS A 104 -28.85 -9.22 4.16
N LYS A 105 -29.02 -8.55 3.00
CA LYS A 105 -30.26 -7.83 2.66
C LYS A 105 -31.39 -8.77 2.28
N SER A 106 -31.05 -9.94 1.73
CA SER A 106 -32.00 -11.00 1.42
C SER A 106 -32.34 -11.88 2.62
N ASN A 107 -31.71 -11.60 3.77
CA ASN A 107 -31.89 -12.38 5.01
C ASN A 107 -31.58 -13.88 4.85
N LEU A 108 -30.55 -14.19 4.04
CA LEU A 108 -30.13 -15.54 3.70
C LEU A 108 -28.83 -15.90 4.42
N ASP A 109 -28.70 -17.17 4.80
CA ASP A 109 -27.49 -17.77 5.36
C ASP A 109 -27.26 -19.11 4.63
N LEU A 110 -26.56 -19.04 3.51
CA LEU A 110 -26.28 -20.21 2.66
C LEU A 110 -25.16 -21.05 3.28
N LYS A 111 -25.54 -22.16 3.88
CA LYS A 111 -24.62 -23.01 4.69
C LYS A 111 -24.06 -24.19 3.94
N ASN A 112 -24.68 -24.60 2.85
CA ASN A 112 -24.31 -25.77 2.09
C ASN A 112 -24.69 -25.64 0.61
N GLU A 113 -24.16 -26.56 -0.19
CA GLU A 113 -24.38 -26.62 -1.64
C GLU A 113 -25.85 -26.79 -2.02
N GLU A 114 -26.60 -27.56 -1.26
CA GLU A 114 -28.01 -27.82 -1.54
C GLU A 114 -28.87 -26.56 -1.48
N GLU A 115 -28.64 -25.70 -0.47
CA GLU A 115 -29.31 -24.40 -0.34
C GLU A 115 -28.89 -23.44 -1.46
N ALA A 116 -27.60 -23.45 -1.82
CA ALA A 116 -27.07 -22.62 -2.91
C ALA A 116 -27.66 -23.04 -4.26
N THR A 117 -27.73 -24.34 -4.56
CA THR A 117 -28.29 -24.87 -5.80
C THR A 117 -29.79 -24.58 -5.94
N LYS A 118 -30.57 -24.74 -4.88
CA LYS A 118 -31.99 -24.38 -4.89
C LYS A 118 -32.23 -22.91 -5.21
N LEU A 119 -31.36 -22.07 -4.66
CA LEU A 119 -31.44 -20.64 -4.91
C LEU A 119 -30.97 -20.28 -6.32
N GLU A 120 -29.96 -20.95 -6.85
CA GLU A 120 -29.52 -20.81 -8.24
C GLU A 120 -30.65 -21.13 -9.21
N GLU A 121 -31.34 -22.28 -9.05
CA GLU A 121 -32.48 -22.66 -9.86
C GLU A 121 -33.61 -21.61 -9.81
N LEU A 122 -33.89 -21.06 -8.64
CA LEU A 122 -34.86 -19.98 -8.48
C LEU A 122 -34.43 -18.71 -9.24
N LEU A 123 -33.16 -18.30 -9.11
CA LEU A 123 -32.65 -17.12 -9.78
C LEU A 123 -32.66 -17.27 -11.31
N LEU A 124 -32.37 -18.48 -11.84
CA LEU A 124 -32.36 -18.75 -13.26
C LEU A 124 -33.80 -18.83 -13.86
N SER A 125 -34.78 -19.24 -13.07
CA SER A 125 -36.18 -19.41 -13.54
C SER A 125 -37.04 -18.16 -13.37
N SER A 126 -36.55 -17.14 -12.72
CA SER A 126 -37.33 -15.93 -12.36
C SER A 126 -36.84 -14.70 -13.13
N GLU A 127 -37.74 -13.75 -13.33
CA GLU A 127 -37.38 -12.45 -13.92
C GLU A 127 -36.61 -11.58 -12.94
N LEU A 128 -35.63 -10.86 -13.46
CA LEU A 128 -34.84 -9.88 -12.68
C LEU A 128 -35.43 -8.49 -12.90
N GLU A 129 -35.82 -7.83 -11.84
CA GLU A 129 -36.34 -6.46 -11.82
C GLU A 129 -35.31 -5.50 -11.28
N ILE A 130 -34.94 -4.47 -12.03
CA ILE A 130 -34.07 -3.39 -11.55
C ILE A 130 -34.89 -2.47 -10.66
N THR A 131 -34.53 -2.41 -9.38
CA THR A 131 -35.24 -1.63 -8.37
C THR A 131 -34.58 -0.28 -8.07
N ALA A 132 -33.28 -0.13 -8.34
CA ALA A 132 -32.57 1.13 -8.19
C ALA A 132 -31.35 1.18 -9.12
N ASN A 133 -31.08 2.39 -9.60
CA ASN A 133 -29.89 2.72 -10.38
C ASN A 133 -29.35 4.07 -9.89
N GLU A 134 -28.41 4.03 -8.96
CA GLU A 134 -27.87 5.22 -8.28
C GLU A 134 -26.52 5.62 -8.87
N LYS A 135 -26.43 6.84 -9.38
CA LYS A 135 -25.18 7.40 -9.88
C LYS A 135 -24.50 8.24 -8.80
N SER A 136 -23.22 8.01 -8.59
CA SER A 136 -22.41 8.77 -7.65
C SER A 136 -21.01 9.02 -8.19
N LYS A 137 -20.30 9.96 -7.57
CA LYS A 137 -18.89 10.22 -7.87
C LYS A 137 -18.07 9.99 -6.61
N ARG A 138 -16.93 9.36 -6.76
CA ARG A 138 -15.97 9.21 -5.67
C ARG A 138 -14.57 9.58 -6.12
N LYS A 139 -13.76 10.05 -5.17
CA LYS A 139 -12.32 10.31 -5.37
C LYS A 139 -11.52 9.17 -4.75
N ILE A 140 -10.49 8.74 -5.46
CA ILE A 140 -9.58 7.72 -4.93
C ILE A 140 -8.52 8.39 -4.06
N PRO A 141 -8.36 7.97 -2.80
CA PRO A 141 -7.40 8.60 -1.90
C PRO A 141 -5.96 8.46 -2.40
N VAL A 142 -5.22 9.55 -2.31
CA VAL A 142 -3.78 9.55 -2.61
C VAL A 142 -3.03 8.83 -1.48
N LYS A 143 -2.15 7.93 -1.87
CA LYS A 143 -1.25 7.25 -0.92
C LYS A 143 -0.01 8.11 -0.68
N PRO A 144 0.50 8.18 0.57
CA PRO A 144 1.72 8.92 0.86
C PRO A 144 2.94 8.30 0.16
N PRO A 145 4.04 9.05 0.04
CA PRO A 145 5.32 8.50 -0.36
C PRO A 145 5.73 7.32 0.52
N PHE A 146 6.68 6.52 0.05
CA PHE A 146 7.08 5.33 0.77
C PHE A 146 7.83 5.64 2.07
N ILE A 147 7.53 4.84 3.07
CA ILE A 147 8.38 4.56 4.23
C ILE A 147 8.95 3.14 4.07
N THR A 148 9.92 2.74 4.89
CA THR A 148 10.56 1.42 4.79
C THR A 148 9.56 0.27 4.68
N SER A 149 8.57 0.22 5.57
CA SER A 149 7.60 -0.87 5.62
C SER A 149 6.70 -0.92 4.39
N THR A 150 6.20 0.23 3.93
CA THR A 150 5.32 0.28 2.75
C THR A 150 6.06 0.03 1.45
N LEU A 151 7.34 0.43 1.35
CA LEU A 151 8.20 0.06 0.22
C LEU A 151 8.39 -1.45 0.15
N GLN A 152 8.75 -2.09 1.26
CA GLN A 152 8.93 -3.53 1.34
C GLN A 152 7.67 -4.30 0.96
N GLN A 153 6.50 -3.92 1.51
CA GLN A 153 5.21 -4.53 1.20
C GLN A 153 4.86 -4.41 -0.28
N THR A 154 5.03 -3.20 -0.84
CA THR A 154 4.68 -2.96 -2.24
C THR A 154 5.66 -3.63 -3.20
N ALA A 155 6.95 -3.63 -2.91
CA ALA A 155 7.94 -4.34 -3.72
C ALA A 155 7.73 -5.86 -3.68
N SER A 156 7.31 -6.40 -2.54
CA SER A 156 6.95 -7.82 -2.42
C SER A 156 5.73 -8.16 -3.26
N SER A 157 4.65 -7.39 -3.15
CA SER A 157 3.39 -7.67 -3.86
C SER A 157 3.45 -7.41 -5.37
N MET A 158 4.15 -6.35 -5.80
CA MET A 158 4.18 -5.94 -7.21
C MET A 158 5.36 -6.50 -8.00
N LEU A 159 6.53 -6.67 -7.35
CA LEU A 159 7.77 -7.09 -8.01
C LEU A 159 8.22 -8.51 -7.59
N GLY A 160 7.57 -9.12 -6.58
CA GLY A 160 7.96 -10.42 -6.04
C GLY A 160 9.30 -10.38 -5.29
N TYR A 161 9.74 -9.22 -4.81
CA TYR A 161 11.03 -9.10 -4.14
C TYR A 161 10.92 -9.47 -2.66
N SER A 162 11.89 -10.23 -2.16
CA SER A 162 12.02 -10.45 -0.72
C SER A 162 12.37 -9.14 0.00
N LEU A 163 12.07 -9.07 1.31
CA LEU A 163 12.42 -7.91 2.14
C LEU A 163 13.92 -7.60 2.08
N SER A 164 14.76 -8.64 2.13
CA SER A 164 16.22 -8.49 2.07
C SER A 164 16.69 -7.96 0.72
N LYS A 165 16.16 -8.50 -0.40
CA LYS A 165 16.46 -8.00 -1.75
C LYS A 165 16.04 -6.55 -1.91
N THR A 166 14.83 -6.19 -1.47
CA THR A 166 14.31 -4.81 -1.54
C THR A 166 15.25 -3.84 -0.81
N MET A 167 15.66 -4.19 0.43
CA MET A 167 16.52 -3.30 1.22
C MET A 167 17.94 -3.20 0.67
N LYS A 168 18.47 -4.27 0.08
CA LYS A 168 19.77 -4.22 -0.61
C LYS A 168 19.72 -3.27 -1.81
N LEU A 169 18.74 -3.45 -2.70
CA LEU A 169 18.57 -2.57 -3.87
C LEU A 169 18.33 -1.12 -3.47
N ALA A 170 17.52 -0.87 -2.44
CA ALA A 170 17.29 0.48 -1.91
C ALA A 170 18.56 1.10 -1.32
N GLN A 171 19.39 0.31 -0.63
CA GLN A 171 20.70 0.76 -0.13
C GLN A 171 21.63 1.17 -1.29
N ASP A 172 21.68 0.36 -2.35
CA ASP A 172 22.50 0.65 -3.52
C ASP A 172 22.02 1.94 -4.22
N LEU A 173 20.71 2.13 -4.36
CA LEU A 173 20.11 3.35 -4.91
C LEU A 173 20.42 4.58 -4.05
N TYR A 174 20.34 4.46 -2.73
CA TYR A 174 20.70 5.54 -1.80
C TYR A 174 22.19 5.90 -1.88
N THR A 175 23.05 4.89 -1.83
CA THR A 175 24.51 5.10 -1.89
C THR A 175 24.93 5.71 -3.23
N GLY A 176 24.23 5.38 -4.31
CA GLY A 176 24.40 5.99 -5.62
C GLY A 176 23.81 7.38 -5.78
N GLY A 177 23.15 7.91 -4.75
CA GLY A 177 22.56 9.26 -4.75
C GLY A 177 21.24 9.36 -5.54
N TYR A 178 20.59 8.23 -5.88
CA TYR A 178 19.36 8.22 -6.68
C TYR A 178 18.09 8.43 -5.85
N ILE A 179 18.10 8.01 -4.59
CA ILE A 179 16.95 8.15 -3.67
C ILE A 179 17.39 8.72 -2.33
N SER A 180 16.43 9.27 -1.57
CA SER A 180 16.58 9.62 -0.16
C SER A 180 16.79 8.38 0.71
N TYR A 181 17.15 8.58 1.98
CA TYR A 181 17.45 7.48 2.91
C TYR A 181 16.29 6.51 3.07
N MET A 182 16.57 5.23 2.81
CA MET A 182 15.54 4.19 2.72
C MET A 182 15.08 3.63 4.07
N ARG A 183 15.76 3.93 5.18
CA ARG A 183 15.35 3.50 6.52
C ARG A 183 14.69 4.67 7.24
N THR A 184 13.41 4.86 6.95
CA THR A 184 12.59 5.93 7.51
C THR A 184 11.18 5.42 7.82
N ASP A 185 10.59 5.97 8.84
CA ASP A 185 9.18 5.79 9.21
C ASP A 185 8.35 7.06 8.94
N SER A 186 8.99 8.11 8.44
CA SER A 186 8.36 9.39 8.12
C SER A 186 7.90 9.46 6.67
N PRO A 187 6.63 9.79 6.39
CA PRO A 187 6.13 10.07 5.05
C PRO A 187 6.32 11.54 4.63
N ASN A 188 6.95 12.37 5.45
CA ASN A 188 7.13 13.80 5.22
C ASN A 188 8.04 14.06 4.01
N LEU A 189 7.81 15.19 3.36
CA LEU A 189 8.61 15.67 2.24
C LEU A 189 9.17 17.06 2.56
N SER A 190 10.44 17.28 2.20
CA SER A 190 11.02 18.63 2.26
C SER A 190 10.30 19.58 1.31
N VAL A 191 10.28 20.86 1.65
CA VAL A 191 9.70 21.90 0.79
C VAL A 191 10.38 21.94 -0.57
N LEU A 192 11.70 21.69 -0.61
CA LEU A 192 12.46 21.62 -1.86
C LEU A 192 11.98 20.47 -2.74
N ALA A 193 11.82 19.26 -2.19
CA ALA A 193 11.33 18.12 -2.95
C ALA A 193 9.91 18.34 -3.49
N GLN A 194 9.02 18.93 -2.68
CA GLN A 194 7.67 19.27 -3.13
C GLN A 194 7.69 20.30 -4.26
N ASN A 195 8.51 21.35 -4.16
CA ASN A 195 8.62 22.39 -5.20
C ASN A 195 9.20 21.82 -6.50
N ASN A 196 10.23 20.98 -6.43
CA ASN A 196 10.81 20.34 -7.60
C ASN A 196 9.78 19.40 -8.28
N CYS A 197 9.03 18.64 -7.51
CA CYS A 197 7.96 17.80 -8.06
C CYS A 197 6.82 18.63 -8.66
N LYS A 198 6.43 19.72 -8.00
CA LYS A 198 5.44 20.65 -8.54
C LYS A 198 5.87 21.19 -9.90
N GLN A 199 7.11 21.68 -10.01
CA GLN A 199 7.62 22.20 -11.27
C GLN A 199 7.63 21.13 -12.37
N TYR A 200 8.12 19.93 -12.05
CA TYR A 200 8.09 18.79 -12.97
C TYR A 200 6.67 18.47 -13.46
N LEU A 201 5.68 18.48 -12.55
CA LEU A 201 4.28 18.21 -12.90
C LEU A 201 3.70 19.29 -13.80
N LEU A 202 4.00 20.56 -13.52
CA LEU A 202 3.55 21.70 -14.34
C LEU A 202 4.10 21.58 -15.76
N ASP A 203 5.39 21.30 -15.90
CA ASP A 203 6.08 21.21 -17.20
C ASP A 203 5.63 20.00 -18.02
N LYS A 204 5.39 18.85 -17.35
CA LYS A 204 5.09 17.59 -18.02
C LYS A 204 3.60 17.34 -18.28
N TYR A 205 2.73 17.73 -17.34
CA TYR A 205 1.31 17.38 -17.34
C TYR A 205 0.37 18.59 -17.24
N GLY A 206 0.88 19.76 -16.91
CA GLY A 206 0.11 20.99 -16.74
C GLY A 206 -0.45 21.16 -15.32
N GLU A 207 -1.02 22.34 -15.08
CA GLU A 207 -1.49 22.78 -13.76
C GLU A 207 -2.54 21.85 -13.13
N THR A 208 -3.43 21.31 -13.95
CA THR A 208 -4.50 20.40 -13.51
C THR A 208 -3.96 19.15 -12.78
N TYR A 209 -2.72 18.73 -13.07
CA TYR A 209 -2.11 17.54 -12.50
C TYR A 209 -1.17 17.83 -11.33
N SER A 210 -1.09 19.06 -10.85
CA SER A 210 -0.23 19.43 -9.72
C SER A 210 -1.07 19.78 -8.48
N THR A 211 -0.92 18.99 -7.43
CA THR A 211 -1.57 19.22 -6.13
C THR A 211 -0.60 18.86 -5.02
N PRO A 212 0.36 19.75 -4.71
CA PRO A 212 1.35 19.52 -3.67
C PRO A 212 0.70 19.19 -2.32
N ARG A 213 1.21 18.16 -1.65
CA ARG A 213 0.72 17.71 -0.34
C ARG A 213 1.88 17.39 0.56
N ASN A 214 1.71 17.69 1.84
CA ASN A 214 2.55 17.13 2.87
C ASN A 214 1.80 16.02 3.61
N PHE A 215 2.54 15.04 4.11
CA PHE A 215 2.01 13.90 4.84
C PHE A 215 2.69 13.85 6.20
N SER A 216 1.90 13.83 7.26
CA SER A 216 2.43 13.71 8.62
C SER A 216 2.32 12.27 9.12
N SER A 217 3.32 11.83 9.88
CA SER A 217 3.23 10.59 10.64
C SER A 217 2.27 10.80 11.82
N LYS A 218 1.39 9.82 12.07
CA LYS A 218 0.53 9.80 13.25
C LYS A 218 1.28 9.34 14.52
N ALA A 219 2.52 8.87 14.38
CA ALA A 219 3.31 8.40 15.50
C ALA A 219 3.93 9.61 16.23
N SER A 220 3.63 9.74 17.52
CA SER A 220 4.15 10.79 18.39
C SER A 220 5.68 10.76 18.57
N ASN A 221 6.34 9.71 18.10
CA ASN A 221 7.79 9.48 18.22
C ASN A 221 8.52 9.49 16.86
N SER A 222 7.89 9.96 15.77
CA SER A 222 8.65 10.13 14.53
C SER A 222 9.67 11.24 14.72
N GLN A 223 10.95 10.94 14.47
CA GLN A 223 11.98 11.98 14.45
C GLN A 223 11.62 12.95 13.32
N GLU A 224 11.34 14.21 13.67
CA GLU A 224 10.91 15.26 12.73
C GLU A 224 11.89 15.48 11.56
N ALA A 225 13.14 15.07 11.74
CA ALA A 225 14.20 15.18 10.73
C ALA A 225 14.15 14.14 9.61
N HIS A 226 13.30 13.10 9.71
CA HIS A 226 13.25 12.04 8.70
C HIS A 226 12.31 12.40 7.55
N GLU A 227 12.80 12.21 6.33
CA GLU A 227 12.05 12.38 5.08
C GLU A 227 11.62 11.03 4.52
N ALA A 228 10.54 11.03 3.70
CA ALA A 228 10.07 9.85 2.99
C ALA A 228 11.08 9.35 1.94
N ILE A 229 10.91 8.10 1.51
CA ILE A 229 11.70 7.53 0.40
C ILE A 229 11.19 8.11 -0.92
N ARG A 230 12.04 8.87 -1.59
CA ARG A 230 11.75 9.54 -2.85
C ARG A 230 12.98 9.58 -3.77
N PRO A 231 12.83 9.83 -5.08
CA PRO A 231 13.96 10.18 -5.93
C PRO A 231 14.61 11.48 -5.44
N THR A 232 15.92 11.60 -5.56
CA THR A 232 16.67 12.83 -5.28
C THR A 232 16.41 13.88 -6.35
N ASP A 233 16.26 13.43 -7.59
CA ASP A 233 15.90 14.26 -8.73
C ASP A 233 14.71 13.63 -9.47
N VAL A 234 13.58 14.31 -9.46
CA VAL A 234 12.32 13.86 -10.08
C VAL A 234 12.38 13.88 -11.60
N THR A 235 13.29 14.63 -12.19
CA THR A 235 13.41 14.76 -13.64
C THR A 235 13.97 13.50 -14.30
N PHE A 236 14.76 12.70 -13.58
CA PHE A 236 15.29 11.43 -14.08
C PHE A 236 14.27 10.30 -13.91
N THR A 237 13.83 9.78 -15.04
CA THR A 237 13.00 8.56 -15.06
C THR A 237 13.89 7.31 -15.01
N HIS A 238 13.29 6.17 -14.67
CA HIS A 238 14.00 4.89 -14.56
C HIS A 238 14.70 4.45 -15.88
N ASN A 239 14.24 4.94 -17.04
CA ASN A 239 14.84 4.59 -18.34
C ASN A 239 16.17 5.30 -18.58
N GLU A 240 16.33 6.50 -18.05
CA GLU A 240 17.51 7.36 -18.24
C GLU A 240 18.68 6.97 -17.34
N LEU A 241 18.44 6.15 -16.33
CA LEU A 241 19.47 5.73 -15.39
C LEU A 241 20.23 4.50 -15.88
N SER A 242 21.56 4.55 -15.76
CA SER A 242 22.45 3.41 -16.07
C SER A 242 22.49 2.41 -14.91
N LEU A 243 21.37 1.73 -14.64
CA LEU A 243 21.18 0.81 -13.54
C LEU A 243 20.77 -0.59 -14.03
N SER A 244 20.96 -1.62 -13.19
CA SER A 244 20.45 -2.96 -13.50
C SER A 244 18.92 -2.97 -13.57
N ALA A 245 18.36 -3.98 -14.22
CA ALA A 245 16.91 -4.12 -14.39
C ALA A 245 16.15 -4.12 -13.05
N ASP A 246 16.69 -4.76 -12.01
CA ASP A 246 16.07 -4.80 -10.69
C ASP A 246 16.10 -3.44 -9.99
N HIS A 247 17.21 -2.72 -10.07
CA HIS A 247 17.30 -1.35 -9.55
C HIS A 247 16.33 -0.42 -10.27
N LYS A 248 16.24 -0.50 -11.61
CA LYS A 248 15.29 0.31 -12.41
C LYS A 248 13.84 0.06 -12.00
N LYS A 249 13.45 -1.21 -11.76
CA LYS A 249 12.10 -1.56 -11.30
C LYS A 249 11.79 -0.98 -9.92
N LEU A 250 12.73 -1.09 -8.99
CA LEU A 250 12.53 -0.54 -7.65
C LEU A 250 12.52 1.00 -7.66
N TYR A 251 13.43 1.62 -8.42
CA TYR A 251 13.47 3.07 -8.61
C TYR A 251 12.15 3.57 -9.22
N LYS A 252 11.66 2.91 -10.28
CA LYS A 252 10.37 3.25 -10.89
C LYS A 252 9.24 3.20 -9.88
N LEU A 253 9.18 2.17 -9.05
CA LEU A 253 8.16 2.04 -8.02
C LEU A 253 8.19 3.21 -7.02
N ILE A 254 9.39 3.63 -6.60
CA ILE A 254 9.61 4.76 -5.70
C ILE A 254 9.23 6.07 -6.38
N TRP A 255 9.67 6.26 -7.61
CA TRP A 255 9.41 7.45 -8.42
C TRP A 255 7.90 7.61 -8.68
N ASP A 256 7.25 6.57 -9.18
CA ASP A 256 5.80 6.57 -9.46
C ASP A 256 5.00 6.95 -8.19
N ARG A 257 5.33 6.37 -7.04
CA ARG A 257 4.65 6.65 -5.78
C ARG A 257 4.85 8.09 -5.32
N PHE A 258 6.08 8.60 -5.41
CA PHE A 258 6.39 9.98 -5.02
C PHE A 258 5.64 10.98 -5.90
N VAL A 259 5.74 10.85 -7.22
CA VAL A 259 5.06 11.73 -8.17
C VAL A 259 3.54 11.65 -8.00
N ALA A 260 2.97 10.44 -7.93
CA ALA A 260 1.54 10.21 -7.70
C ALA A 260 1.04 10.85 -6.40
N SER A 261 1.89 10.92 -5.36
CA SER A 261 1.53 11.55 -4.09
C SER A 261 1.31 13.06 -4.20
N GLN A 262 1.90 13.70 -5.19
CA GLN A 262 1.80 15.14 -5.45
C GLN A 262 0.80 15.50 -6.56
N MET A 263 0.07 14.50 -7.08
CA MET A 263 -0.96 14.66 -8.11
C MET A 263 -2.37 14.66 -7.51
N PRO A 264 -3.38 15.20 -8.22
CA PRO A 264 -4.76 15.16 -7.79
C PRO A 264 -5.30 13.72 -7.71
N GLN A 265 -6.36 13.56 -6.94
CA GLN A 265 -7.10 12.31 -6.83
C GLN A 265 -7.82 12.00 -8.14
N PRO A 266 -7.78 10.76 -8.64
CA PRO A 266 -8.67 10.32 -9.70
C PRO A 266 -10.13 10.42 -9.27
N GLU A 267 -10.97 10.84 -10.19
CA GLU A 267 -12.41 10.88 -10.01
C GLU A 267 -13.07 9.74 -10.79
N ILE A 268 -13.91 9.00 -10.08
CA ILE A 268 -14.57 7.80 -10.59
C ILE A 268 -16.07 8.03 -10.57
N ASN A 269 -16.72 7.85 -11.71
CA ASN A 269 -18.16 7.70 -11.78
C ASN A 269 -18.50 6.28 -11.35
N VAL A 270 -19.45 6.14 -10.46
CA VAL A 270 -19.93 4.86 -9.94
C VAL A 270 -21.42 4.76 -10.22
N ASN A 271 -21.84 3.70 -10.86
CA ASN A 271 -23.22 3.34 -11.06
C ASN A 271 -23.54 2.11 -10.22
N SER A 272 -24.30 2.28 -9.16
CA SER A 272 -24.72 1.21 -8.26
C SER A 272 -26.13 0.78 -8.62
N ILE A 273 -26.26 -0.45 -9.11
CA ILE A 273 -27.51 -1.02 -9.57
C ILE A 273 -27.97 -2.07 -8.58
N LYS A 274 -29.21 -1.96 -8.14
CA LYS A 274 -29.90 -2.97 -7.32
C LYS A 274 -30.98 -3.60 -8.14
N ALA A 275 -31.06 -4.92 -8.06
CA ALA A 275 -32.09 -5.70 -8.71
C ALA A 275 -32.72 -6.67 -7.72
N LYS A 276 -33.93 -7.13 -8.02
CA LYS A 276 -34.64 -8.14 -7.25
C LYS A 276 -35.00 -9.33 -8.14
N VAL A 277 -34.95 -10.52 -7.53
CA VAL A 277 -35.53 -11.74 -8.06
C VAL A 277 -36.35 -12.36 -6.92
N GLY A 278 -37.66 -12.16 -6.93
CA GLY A 278 -38.51 -12.43 -5.79
C GLY A 278 -38.13 -11.57 -4.58
N ASP A 279 -37.82 -12.18 -3.45
CA ASP A 279 -37.35 -11.50 -2.25
C ASP A 279 -35.82 -11.32 -2.20
N ASN A 280 -35.09 -11.83 -3.19
CA ASN A 280 -33.64 -11.81 -3.23
C ASN A 280 -33.12 -10.52 -3.84
N ILE A 281 -32.17 -9.88 -3.15
CA ILE A 281 -31.55 -8.62 -3.56
C ILE A 281 -30.19 -8.92 -4.20
N LEU A 282 -30.03 -8.50 -5.44
CA LEU A 282 -28.79 -8.58 -6.18
C LEU A 282 -28.24 -7.16 -6.38
N GLU A 283 -26.94 -7.03 -6.28
CA GLU A 283 -26.27 -5.74 -6.42
C GLU A 283 -25.07 -5.84 -7.36
N THR A 284 -24.88 -4.80 -8.15
CA THR A 284 -23.67 -4.61 -8.93
C THR A 284 -23.21 -3.17 -8.85
N SER A 285 -21.92 -2.95 -9.06
CA SER A 285 -21.35 -1.61 -9.10
C SER A 285 -20.39 -1.53 -10.28
N LEU A 286 -20.74 -0.70 -11.22
CA LEU A 286 -19.93 -0.40 -12.40
C LEU A 286 -19.23 0.92 -12.20
N SER A 287 -17.95 1.02 -12.58
CA SER A 287 -17.16 2.21 -12.34
C SER A 287 -16.37 2.60 -13.57
N SER A 288 -16.40 3.88 -13.94
CA SER A 288 -15.58 4.44 -15.00
C SER A 288 -14.74 5.61 -14.50
N ILE A 289 -13.56 5.81 -15.09
CA ILE A 289 -12.67 6.91 -14.74
C ILE A 289 -13.13 8.17 -15.46
N SER A 290 -13.58 9.20 -14.70
CA SER A 290 -13.96 10.49 -15.26
C SER A 290 -12.79 11.48 -15.29
N PHE A 291 -11.85 11.36 -14.36
CA PHE A 291 -10.60 12.10 -14.35
C PHE A 291 -9.49 11.18 -13.82
N ASP A 292 -8.41 11.05 -14.58
CA ASP A 292 -7.37 10.09 -14.27
C ASP A 292 -6.46 10.48 -13.09
N GLY A 293 -6.27 11.78 -12.81
CA GLY A 293 -5.45 12.25 -11.70
C GLY A 293 -4.10 11.53 -11.62
N PHE A 294 -3.76 10.97 -10.47
CA PHE A 294 -2.50 10.24 -10.31
C PHE A 294 -2.42 8.91 -11.09
N TYR A 295 -3.53 8.39 -11.63
CA TYR A 295 -3.50 7.21 -12.51
C TYR A 295 -2.74 7.47 -13.81
N LYS A 296 -2.51 8.73 -14.16
CA LYS A 296 -1.65 9.14 -15.29
C LYS A 296 -0.22 8.59 -15.16
N VAL A 297 0.29 8.50 -13.94
CA VAL A 297 1.63 8.01 -13.61
C VAL A 297 1.58 6.59 -13.04
N MET A 298 0.59 6.31 -12.21
CA MET A 298 0.42 5.04 -11.50
C MET A 298 -0.95 4.44 -11.82
N PRO A 299 -1.12 3.85 -13.02
CA PRO A 299 -2.41 3.35 -13.48
C PRO A 299 -2.96 2.26 -12.55
N PRO A 300 -4.29 2.12 -12.49
CA PRO A 300 -4.92 1.05 -11.72
C PRO A 300 -4.50 -0.32 -12.28
N GLY A 301 -4.49 -1.33 -11.42
CA GLY A 301 -4.18 -2.70 -11.84
C GLY A 301 -5.19 -3.22 -12.88
N LYS A 302 -4.78 -4.19 -13.69
CA LYS A 302 -5.64 -4.79 -14.74
C LYS A 302 -6.96 -5.33 -14.21
N ASN A 303 -7.01 -5.77 -12.94
CA ASN A 303 -8.21 -6.30 -12.28
C ASN A 303 -8.93 -5.24 -11.42
N SER A 304 -8.77 -3.96 -11.72
CA SER A 304 -9.37 -2.86 -10.95
C SER A 304 -10.90 -2.76 -11.07
N GLY A 305 -11.50 -3.49 -12.01
CA GLY A 305 -12.94 -3.47 -12.25
C GLY A 305 -13.46 -2.18 -12.90
N TYR A 306 -12.56 -1.31 -13.36
CA TYR A 306 -12.99 -0.15 -14.14
C TYR A 306 -13.35 -0.57 -15.55
N VAL A 307 -14.51 -0.10 -16.00
CA VAL A 307 -15.01 -0.32 -17.35
C VAL A 307 -14.83 0.93 -18.19
N ASP A 308 -14.45 0.73 -19.43
CA ASP A 308 -14.26 1.82 -20.40
C ASP A 308 -15.52 1.93 -21.30
N TYR A 309 -16.64 2.29 -20.67
CA TYR A 309 -17.88 2.55 -21.40
C TYR A 309 -18.76 3.57 -20.67
N ASP A 310 -19.67 4.16 -21.44
CA ASP A 310 -20.66 5.08 -20.89
C ASP A 310 -21.67 4.32 -20.01
N LEU A 311 -21.64 4.65 -18.72
CA LEU A 311 -22.61 4.10 -17.75
C LEU A 311 -24.04 4.63 -17.98
N GLU A 312 -24.22 5.61 -18.86
CA GLU A 312 -25.55 6.16 -19.16
C GLU A 312 -26.40 5.24 -20.03
N SER A 313 -25.76 4.33 -20.78
CA SER A 313 -26.46 3.34 -21.63
C SER A 313 -27.17 2.25 -20.86
N LEU A 314 -26.89 2.09 -19.57
CA LEU A 314 -27.58 1.12 -18.71
C LEU A 314 -28.86 1.74 -18.12
N LYS A 315 -29.93 1.65 -18.87
CA LYS A 315 -31.27 2.04 -18.42
C LYS A 315 -32.06 0.84 -18.00
#